data_b6be6d149f80fa7a8fe48b8dc9b4cbc8
#
_entry.id   b6be6d149f80fa7a8fe48b8dc9b4cbc8
#
_cell.length_a   1.000
_cell.length_b   1.000
_cell.length_c   1.000
_cell.angle_alpha   90.00
_cell.angle_beta   90.00
_cell.angle_gamma   90.00
#
_symmetry.space_group_name_H-M   'P 1'
#
loop_
_entity.id
_entity.type
_entity.pdbx_description
1 polymer ?
#
loop_
_entity_poly.entity_id
_entity_poly.type
_entity_poly.pdbx_seq_one_letter_code
_entity_poly.pdbx_strand_id
1 'polypeptide(L)'
;MRQATADGAEEKRSTRVTLKPGIDWHRRNFLAEVLIPSLFTRRSGKRAAPRFPKIRPGEFCITWIGHASFLIQTHDRNILVDPNWAKWLKVIKRLKQPGIELHHLPDIDLVLVTHAHFDHLDRRTLRRIASDQPIVVPVGVGSLVHDLGFNIVHELDYWQTVPLDALKISLTPCHHWGARFLADLHRGFGGFVIEANGRSIFHCGDSAYFPGFKEIGERHDVEIALLPIGAYDPPSGREVHMNPEEAVQAFLELGAKKLVPMHYGTFRLGYEPLDEPLARLLARARQAGIDHDVLVMTEGQPVVL
;
A
#
# COMPACT_ATOMS: atom_id res chain seq x y z
N MET A 1 -6.50 28.14 -57.04
CA MET A 1 -6.56 29.40 -56.31
C MET A 1 -7.12 29.17 -54.91
N ARG A 2 -6.27 29.49 -53.92
CA ARG A 2 -6.56 29.85 -52.50
C ARG A 2 -7.20 28.80 -51.60
N GLN A 3 -6.46 28.28 -50.70
CA GLN A 3 -6.02 28.67 -49.33
C GLN A 3 -6.99 28.07 -48.31
N ALA A 4 -6.67 27.05 -47.54
CA ALA A 4 -5.83 26.98 -46.36
C ALA A 4 -6.22 27.96 -45.26
N THR A 5 -6.66 27.43 -44.14
CA THR A 5 -6.36 27.87 -42.76
C THR A 5 -6.87 26.74 -41.87
N ALA A 6 -6.06 26.01 -41.16
CA ALA A 6 -5.23 26.32 -40.02
C ALA A 6 -6.01 26.44 -38.71
N ASP A 7 -5.55 25.63 -37.78
CA ASP A 7 -5.47 25.80 -36.34
C ASP A 7 -6.73 25.69 -35.48
N GLY A 8 -6.63 24.72 -34.65
CA GLY A 8 -7.42 24.50 -33.44
C GLY A 8 -6.73 23.47 -32.57
N ALA A 9 -5.46 23.69 -32.21
CA ALA A 9 -4.81 22.97 -31.14
C ALA A 9 -5.40 23.47 -29.81
N GLU A 10 -6.42 22.81 -29.30
CA GLU A 10 -6.86 22.99 -27.91
C GLU A 10 -5.78 22.46 -26.97
N GLU A 11 -5.04 23.39 -26.43
CA GLU A 11 -4.11 23.23 -25.32
C GLU A 11 -4.89 22.68 -24.11
N LYS A 12 -4.74 21.38 -23.84
CA LYS A 12 -5.25 20.75 -22.62
C LYS A 12 -4.55 21.41 -21.44
N ARG A 13 -5.15 22.43 -20.88
CA ARG A 13 -4.78 22.99 -19.57
C ARG A 13 -4.88 21.88 -18.54
N SER A 14 -3.73 21.37 -18.14
CA SER A 14 -3.56 20.60 -16.91
C SER A 14 -4.20 21.39 -15.77
N THR A 15 -5.32 20.92 -15.27
CA THR A 15 -5.91 21.44 -14.03
C THR A 15 -4.99 21.06 -12.88
N ARG A 16 -4.01 21.92 -12.59
CA ARG A 16 -3.29 21.89 -11.32
C ARG A 16 -4.32 22.05 -10.22
N VAL A 17 -4.64 20.96 -9.56
CA VAL A 17 -5.42 21.00 -8.31
C VAL A 17 -4.57 21.76 -7.30
N THR A 18 -4.95 22.98 -7.03
CA THR A 18 -4.26 23.86 -6.08
C THR A 18 -4.34 23.23 -4.68
N LEU A 19 -3.17 22.97 -4.09
CA LEU A 19 -2.99 22.79 -2.66
C LEU A 19 -3.77 23.90 -1.92
N LYS A 20 -4.30 23.58 -0.71
CA LYS A 20 -5.09 24.51 0.11
C LYS A 20 -4.56 25.94 -0.01
N PRO A 21 -5.37 26.94 -0.42
CA PRO A 21 -4.90 28.31 -0.54
C PRO A 21 -4.39 28.79 0.83
N GLY A 22 -3.20 29.32 0.89
CA GLY A 22 -2.65 30.00 2.08
C GLY A 22 -1.63 29.24 2.92
N ILE A 23 -1.26 27.99 2.59
CA ILE A 23 -0.18 27.29 3.31
C ILE A 23 1.13 27.45 2.54
N ASP A 24 2.07 28.22 3.11
CA ASP A 24 3.44 28.34 2.59
C ASP A 24 4.28 27.14 3.12
N TRP A 25 4.26 26.04 2.39
CA TRP A 25 5.00 24.82 2.72
C TRP A 25 6.50 25.04 2.83
N HIS A 26 7.06 26.03 2.15
CA HIS A 26 8.49 26.36 2.18
C HIS A 26 8.94 26.95 3.52
N ARG A 27 8.03 27.45 4.34
CA ARG A 27 8.32 27.98 5.69
C ARG A 27 8.12 26.93 6.80
N ARG A 28 7.53 25.78 6.50
CA ARG A 28 7.31 24.73 7.50
C ARG A 28 8.58 23.90 7.71
N ASN A 29 8.82 23.50 8.95
CA ASN A 29 9.97 22.69 9.33
C ASN A 29 9.50 21.32 9.81
N PHE A 30 9.58 20.32 8.94
CA PHE A 30 9.14 18.95 9.22
C PHE A 30 9.83 18.35 10.46
N LEU A 31 11.12 18.64 10.67
CA LEU A 31 11.84 18.19 11.85
C LEU A 31 11.21 18.75 13.13
N ALA A 32 10.97 20.07 13.19
CA ALA A 32 10.43 20.75 14.37
C ALA A 32 8.93 20.47 14.60
N GLU A 33 8.14 20.39 13.53
CA GLU A 33 6.68 20.30 13.63
C GLU A 33 6.16 18.85 13.66
N VAL A 34 6.92 17.89 13.13
CA VAL A 34 6.50 16.49 13.00
C VAL A 34 7.43 15.54 13.73
N LEU A 35 8.74 15.54 13.42
CA LEU A 35 9.65 14.53 13.98
C LEU A 35 9.86 14.72 15.48
N ILE A 36 10.22 15.94 15.92
CA ILE A 36 10.45 16.20 17.34
C ILE A 36 9.20 15.93 18.21
N PRO A 37 8.00 16.45 17.89
CA PRO A 37 6.79 16.10 18.63
C PRO A 37 6.49 14.60 18.64
N SER A 38 6.75 13.90 17.54
CA SER A 38 6.55 12.44 17.45
C SER A 38 7.43 11.66 18.43
N LEU A 39 8.63 12.17 18.76
CA LEU A 39 9.50 11.53 19.76
C LEU A 39 8.82 11.39 21.13
N PHE A 40 8.07 12.41 21.54
CA PHE A 40 7.39 12.48 22.82
C PHE A 40 6.00 11.85 22.78
N THR A 41 5.43 11.61 21.60
CA THR A 41 4.14 10.94 21.46
C THR A 41 4.22 9.49 21.92
N ARG A 42 3.36 9.09 22.87
CA ARG A 42 3.26 7.69 23.32
C ARG A 42 2.71 6.82 22.19
N ARG A 43 3.31 5.64 21.96
CA ARG A 43 2.76 4.68 20.99
C ARG A 43 1.39 4.22 21.42
N SER A 44 0.42 4.35 20.54
CA SER A 44 -0.94 3.86 20.70
C SER A 44 -1.09 2.42 20.17
N GLY A 45 -2.30 1.89 20.22
CA GLY A 45 -2.67 0.56 19.73
C GLY A 45 -2.39 -0.54 20.75
N LYS A 46 -3.15 -1.62 20.65
CA LYS A 46 -2.99 -2.84 21.44
C LYS A 46 -2.49 -3.94 20.51
N ARG A 47 -1.56 -4.74 20.99
CA ARG A 47 -1.17 -5.97 20.33
C ARG A 47 -2.17 -7.05 20.74
N ALA A 48 -2.78 -7.67 19.79
CA ALA A 48 -3.65 -8.81 20.02
C ALA A 48 -2.87 -10.12 19.86
N ALA A 49 -3.28 -11.16 20.57
CA ALA A 49 -3.05 -12.54 20.15
C ALA A 49 -4.28 -12.94 19.32
N PRO A 50 -4.23 -12.84 17.99
CA PRO A 50 -5.41 -13.04 17.17
C PRO A 50 -5.82 -14.52 17.22
N ARG A 51 -7.13 -14.74 17.24
CA ARG A 51 -7.68 -16.05 16.91
C ARG A 51 -7.99 -16.03 15.43
N PHE A 52 -7.15 -16.66 14.62
CA PHE A 52 -7.42 -16.78 13.20
C PHE A 52 -8.64 -17.66 12.98
N PRO A 53 -9.62 -17.20 12.19
CA PRO A 53 -10.81 -18.00 11.89
C PRO A 53 -10.46 -19.18 10.98
N LYS A 54 -11.33 -20.18 10.95
CA LYS A 54 -11.29 -21.23 9.96
C LYS A 54 -11.80 -20.65 8.64
N ILE A 55 -10.99 -20.69 7.60
CA ILE A 55 -11.29 -20.13 6.28
C ILE A 55 -11.81 -21.27 5.41
N ARG A 56 -12.95 -21.07 4.75
CA ARG A 56 -13.51 -22.03 3.80
C ARG A 56 -12.92 -21.83 2.39
N PRO A 57 -12.95 -22.87 1.54
CA PRO A 57 -12.60 -22.70 0.14
C PRO A 57 -13.40 -21.54 -0.49
N GLY A 58 -12.71 -20.63 -1.18
CA GLY A 58 -13.30 -19.46 -1.79
C GLY A 58 -13.44 -18.22 -0.89
N GLU A 59 -13.11 -18.30 0.40
CA GLU A 59 -13.04 -17.15 1.30
C GLU A 59 -11.63 -16.60 1.37
N PHE A 60 -11.52 -15.28 1.60
CA PHE A 60 -10.32 -14.63 2.10
C PHE A 60 -10.50 -14.22 3.56
N CYS A 61 -9.44 -14.30 4.32
CA CYS A 61 -9.35 -13.61 5.60
C CYS A 61 -8.23 -12.58 5.54
N ILE A 62 -8.54 -11.33 5.82
CA ILE A 62 -7.58 -10.24 5.81
C ILE A 62 -7.37 -9.76 7.24
N THR A 63 -6.12 -9.58 7.63
CA THR A 63 -5.75 -8.98 8.90
C THR A 63 -4.80 -7.82 8.67
N TRP A 64 -5.23 -6.61 8.98
CA TRP A 64 -4.36 -5.43 8.91
C TRP A 64 -3.40 -5.41 10.08
N ILE A 65 -2.11 -5.45 9.82
CA ILE A 65 -1.07 -5.40 10.86
C ILE A 65 -0.73 -3.96 11.23
N GLY A 66 -0.92 -3.06 10.28
CA GLY A 66 -0.67 -1.62 10.41
C GLY A 66 0.16 -1.10 9.25
N HIS A 67 0.00 0.17 8.92
CA HIS A 67 0.60 0.81 7.73
C HIS A 67 0.15 0.11 6.45
N ALA A 68 1.08 -0.40 5.65
CA ALA A 68 0.80 -1.21 4.45
C ALA A 68 0.96 -2.72 4.69
N SER A 69 1.17 -3.15 5.94
CA SER A 69 1.41 -4.56 6.26
C SER A 69 0.09 -5.32 6.45
N PHE A 70 -0.10 -6.40 5.69
CA PHE A 70 -1.28 -7.27 5.76
C PHE A 70 -0.91 -8.74 5.81
N LEU A 71 -1.65 -9.51 6.62
CA LEU A 71 -1.75 -10.95 6.50
C LEU A 71 -3.02 -11.25 5.71
N ILE A 72 -2.87 -11.89 4.55
CA ILE A 72 -3.95 -12.35 3.69
C ILE A 72 -3.93 -13.86 3.71
N GLN A 73 -5.05 -14.46 4.10
CA GLN A 73 -5.16 -15.91 4.26
C GLN A 73 -6.24 -16.42 3.33
N THR A 74 -5.96 -17.53 2.68
CA THR A 74 -6.93 -18.37 1.99
C THR A 74 -7.20 -19.64 2.82
N HIS A 75 -8.00 -20.56 2.32
CA HIS A 75 -8.24 -21.84 2.97
C HIS A 75 -6.93 -22.60 3.29
N ASP A 76 -5.91 -22.48 2.46
CA ASP A 76 -4.70 -23.30 2.49
C ASP A 76 -3.38 -22.50 2.43
N ARG A 77 -3.43 -21.16 2.36
CA ARG A 77 -2.24 -20.31 2.23
C ARG A 77 -2.29 -19.07 3.11
N ASN A 78 -1.15 -18.72 3.68
CA ASN A 78 -0.91 -17.50 4.45
C ASN A 78 0.10 -16.62 3.71
N ILE A 79 -0.37 -15.47 3.24
CA ILE A 79 0.41 -14.52 2.44
C ILE A 79 0.66 -13.27 3.30
N LEU A 80 1.91 -12.87 3.41
CA LEU A 80 2.29 -11.67 4.16
C LEU A 80 2.79 -10.59 3.21
N VAL A 81 2.11 -9.44 3.17
CA VAL A 81 2.44 -8.32 2.27
C VAL A 81 3.08 -7.20 3.07
N ASP A 82 4.16 -6.63 2.54
CA ASP A 82 4.95 -5.51 3.09
C ASP A 82 5.22 -5.64 4.60
N PRO A 83 5.83 -6.75 5.06
CA PRO A 83 5.98 -7.03 6.48
C PRO A 83 6.92 -6.05 7.17
N ASN A 84 6.37 -5.19 8.02
CA ASN A 84 7.10 -4.19 8.77
C ASN A 84 6.70 -4.15 10.24
N TRP A 85 7.63 -4.58 11.14
CA TRP A 85 7.51 -4.47 12.60
C TRP A 85 8.49 -3.45 13.19
N ALA A 86 9.15 -2.64 12.32
CA ALA A 86 10.11 -1.65 12.76
C ALA A 86 9.48 -0.65 13.72
N LYS A 87 10.18 -0.38 14.84
CA LYS A 87 9.80 0.67 15.79
C LYS A 87 10.20 2.06 15.29
N TRP A 88 11.10 2.10 14.31
CA TRP A 88 11.67 3.30 13.71
C TRP A 88 12.00 3.07 12.25
N LEU A 89 11.62 4.01 11.40
CA LEU A 89 12.08 4.12 10.02
C LEU A 89 13.18 5.18 10.00
N LYS A 90 14.43 4.77 10.22
CA LYS A 90 15.54 5.70 10.46
C LYS A 90 15.20 6.63 11.65
N VAL A 91 14.81 7.88 11.37
CA VAL A 91 14.45 8.91 12.36
C VAL A 91 12.94 9.02 12.62
N ILE A 92 12.10 8.37 11.81
CA ILE A 92 10.64 8.44 11.93
C ILE A 92 10.16 7.36 12.89
N LYS A 93 9.50 7.77 13.96
CA LYS A 93 8.99 6.88 14.99
C LYS A 93 7.68 6.24 14.57
N ARG A 94 7.53 4.93 14.76
CA ARG A 94 6.22 4.27 14.71
C ARG A 94 5.35 4.79 15.86
N LEU A 95 4.17 5.31 15.56
CA LEU A 95 3.24 5.89 16.54
C LEU A 95 2.13 4.94 16.96
N LYS A 96 1.84 3.90 16.16
CA LYS A 96 0.87 2.86 16.48
C LYS A 96 1.54 1.48 16.44
N GLN A 97 1.33 0.67 17.48
CA GLN A 97 1.90 -0.68 17.57
C GLN A 97 1.39 -1.55 16.40
N PRO A 98 2.17 -2.51 15.90
CA PRO A 98 1.62 -3.56 15.02
C PRO A 98 0.49 -4.29 15.75
N GLY A 99 -0.60 -4.54 15.05
CA GLY A 99 -1.80 -5.17 15.64
C GLY A 99 -1.57 -6.61 16.10
N ILE A 100 -0.58 -7.30 15.49
CA ILE A 100 -0.16 -8.66 15.83
C ILE A 100 1.32 -8.64 16.21
N GLU A 101 1.71 -9.38 17.23
CA GLU A 101 3.13 -9.63 17.50
C GLU A 101 3.69 -10.65 16.51
N LEU A 102 4.96 -10.48 16.11
CA LEU A 102 5.56 -11.30 15.06
C LEU A 102 5.49 -12.81 15.35
N HIS A 103 5.61 -13.19 16.62
CA HIS A 103 5.56 -14.60 17.07
C HIS A 103 4.14 -15.18 17.14
N HIS A 104 3.11 -14.37 16.91
CA HIS A 104 1.72 -14.82 16.80
C HIS A 104 1.27 -14.99 15.33
N LEU A 105 2.15 -14.74 14.36
CA LEU A 105 1.84 -15.06 12.98
C LEU A 105 1.69 -16.57 12.80
N PRO A 106 0.79 -17.04 11.93
CA PRO A 106 0.81 -18.42 11.47
C PRO A 106 2.07 -18.68 10.63
N ASP A 107 2.30 -19.92 10.27
CA ASP A 107 3.32 -20.26 9.27
C ASP A 107 3.00 -19.52 7.98
N ILE A 108 3.99 -18.84 7.41
CA ILE A 108 3.81 -18.00 6.21
C ILE A 108 4.25 -18.80 4.98
N ASP A 109 3.36 -18.94 4.01
CA ASP A 109 3.62 -19.65 2.76
C ASP A 109 4.23 -18.76 1.67
N LEU A 110 3.97 -17.44 1.73
CA LEU A 110 4.43 -16.48 0.72
C LEU A 110 4.63 -15.10 1.32
N VAL A 111 5.70 -14.44 0.93
CA VAL A 111 5.95 -13.02 1.26
C VAL A 111 5.93 -12.18 -0.01
N LEU A 112 5.24 -11.04 0.02
CA LEU A 112 5.23 -10.06 -1.05
C LEU A 112 5.81 -8.74 -0.52
N VAL A 113 6.64 -8.06 -1.32
CA VAL A 113 7.13 -6.71 -1.00
C VAL A 113 6.96 -5.81 -2.22
N THR A 114 6.17 -4.76 -2.07
CA THR A 114 5.76 -3.88 -3.17
C THR A 114 6.89 -3.01 -3.69
N HIS A 115 7.80 -2.56 -2.83
CA HIS A 115 8.96 -1.75 -3.21
C HIS A 115 9.98 -1.64 -2.06
N ALA A 116 11.11 -0.97 -2.31
CA ALA A 116 12.26 -1.01 -1.42
C ALA A 116 12.25 0.02 -0.27
N HIS A 117 11.24 0.87 -0.11
CA HIS A 117 11.18 1.85 0.98
C HIS A 117 11.19 1.21 2.36
N PHE A 118 11.67 1.97 3.37
CA PHE A 118 11.91 1.45 4.72
C PHE A 118 10.65 1.07 5.48
N ASP A 119 9.51 1.63 5.13
CA ASP A 119 8.19 1.37 5.70
C ASP A 119 7.49 0.15 5.08
N HIS A 120 7.96 -0.36 3.95
CA HIS A 120 7.50 -1.59 3.28
C HIS A 120 8.51 -2.73 3.41
N LEU A 121 9.78 -2.50 3.09
CA LEU A 121 10.86 -3.49 3.17
C LEU A 121 11.67 -3.31 4.46
N ASP A 122 11.24 -3.92 5.55
CA ASP A 122 12.05 -4.01 6.78
C ASP A 122 12.88 -5.29 6.80
N ARG A 123 14.16 -5.18 6.42
CA ARG A 123 15.08 -6.33 6.41
C ARG A 123 15.19 -7.06 7.76
N ARG A 124 14.97 -6.37 8.89
CA ARG A 124 15.02 -7.01 10.21
C ARG A 124 13.81 -7.90 10.44
N THR A 125 12.64 -7.43 10.04
CA THR A 125 11.42 -8.24 10.05
C THR A 125 11.56 -9.41 9.08
N LEU A 126 11.93 -9.15 7.82
CA LEU A 126 12.09 -10.19 6.80
C LEU A 126 13.03 -11.30 7.24
N ARG A 127 14.21 -10.97 7.80
CA ARG A 127 15.16 -11.99 8.32
C ARG A 127 14.57 -12.86 9.43
N ARG A 128 13.60 -12.37 10.18
CA ARG A 128 12.98 -13.11 11.30
C ARG A 128 11.85 -14.03 10.86
N ILE A 129 11.27 -13.76 9.71
CA ILE A 129 10.16 -14.56 9.14
C ILE A 129 10.62 -15.45 7.98
N ALA A 130 11.82 -15.20 7.44
CA ALA A 130 12.36 -15.99 6.34
C ALA A 130 12.56 -17.45 6.78
N SER A 131 12.11 -18.36 5.93
CA SER A 131 12.29 -19.80 5.99
C SER A 131 12.24 -20.36 4.57
N ASP A 132 11.76 -21.56 4.37
CA ASP A 132 11.70 -22.22 3.05
C ASP A 132 10.64 -21.62 2.10
N GLN A 133 9.86 -20.62 2.53
CA GLN A 133 8.86 -19.98 1.68
C GLN A 133 9.49 -19.05 0.64
N PRO A 134 8.85 -18.88 -0.52
CA PRO A 134 9.24 -17.89 -1.52
C PRO A 134 8.93 -16.46 -1.08
N ILE A 135 9.68 -15.52 -1.67
CA ILE A 135 9.37 -14.09 -1.66
C ILE A 135 9.24 -13.57 -3.08
N VAL A 136 8.23 -12.72 -3.34
CA VAL A 136 8.02 -12.06 -4.63
C VAL A 136 8.25 -10.57 -4.44
N VAL A 137 9.06 -9.98 -5.30
CA VAL A 137 9.46 -8.58 -5.26
C VAL A 137 9.51 -8.01 -6.70
N PRO A 138 9.47 -6.69 -6.90
CA PRO A 138 9.76 -6.08 -8.20
C PRO A 138 11.23 -6.25 -8.60
N VAL A 139 11.51 -6.22 -9.90
CA VAL A 139 12.87 -6.30 -10.48
C VAL A 139 13.82 -5.31 -9.79
N GLY A 140 15.03 -5.77 -9.46
CA GLY A 140 16.07 -4.99 -8.77
C GLY A 140 15.93 -4.93 -7.25
N VAL A 141 14.81 -5.38 -6.69
CA VAL A 141 14.61 -5.44 -5.22
C VAL A 141 15.20 -6.71 -4.63
N GLY A 142 15.32 -7.79 -5.41
CA GLY A 142 15.85 -9.09 -4.98
C GLY A 142 17.20 -8.99 -4.28
N SER A 143 18.10 -8.12 -4.75
CA SER A 143 19.40 -7.87 -4.11
C SER A 143 19.33 -7.45 -2.63
N LEU A 144 18.17 -6.96 -2.17
CA LEU A 144 17.93 -6.59 -0.77
C LEU A 144 17.41 -7.74 0.09
N VAL A 145 17.03 -8.86 -0.51
CA VAL A 145 16.36 -9.98 0.20
C VAL A 145 17.07 -11.32 0.04
N HIS A 146 17.97 -11.50 -0.92
CA HIS A 146 18.71 -12.76 -1.18
C HIS A 146 19.49 -13.30 0.05
N ASP A 147 19.98 -12.42 0.93
CA ASP A 147 20.76 -12.81 2.11
C ASP A 147 19.89 -12.99 3.38
N LEU A 148 18.57 -12.97 3.25
CA LEU A 148 17.68 -12.99 4.41
C LEU A 148 17.21 -14.38 4.81
N GLY A 149 17.37 -15.40 3.95
CA GLY A 149 17.03 -16.79 4.24
C GLY A 149 15.77 -17.30 3.54
N PHE A 150 15.24 -16.59 2.54
CA PHE A 150 14.18 -17.09 1.67
C PHE A 150 14.75 -18.14 0.69
N ASN A 151 14.02 -19.22 0.47
CA ASN A 151 14.45 -20.28 -0.43
C ASN A 151 14.45 -19.83 -1.91
N ILE A 152 13.39 -19.12 -2.30
CA ILE A 152 13.20 -18.65 -3.68
C ILE A 152 12.86 -17.15 -3.66
N VAL A 153 13.55 -16.38 -4.51
CA VAL A 153 13.28 -14.97 -4.75
C VAL A 153 12.77 -14.82 -6.18
N HIS A 154 11.51 -14.49 -6.35
CA HIS A 154 10.92 -14.14 -7.64
C HIS A 154 10.97 -12.62 -7.83
N GLU A 155 11.61 -12.16 -8.89
CA GLU A 155 11.56 -10.77 -9.32
C GLU A 155 10.59 -10.64 -10.49
N LEU A 156 9.61 -9.74 -10.37
CA LEU A 156 8.62 -9.48 -11.40
C LEU A 156 8.77 -8.07 -11.99
N ASP A 157 8.56 -7.95 -13.28
CA ASP A 157 8.29 -6.68 -13.95
C ASP A 157 6.78 -6.46 -14.09
N TYR A 158 6.36 -5.27 -14.51
CA TYR A 158 4.95 -4.93 -14.68
C TYR A 158 4.23 -5.93 -15.58
N TRP A 159 3.03 -6.32 -15.17
CA TRP A 159 2.16 -7.28 -15.85
C TRP A 159 2.68 -8.72 -15.88
N GLN A 160 3.82 -8.98 -15.25
CA GLN A 160 4.25 -10.36 -15.09
C GLN A 160 3.50 -11.04 -13.95
N THR A 161 3.21 -12.31 -14.17
CA THR A 161 2.50 -13.17 -13.21
C THR A 161 3.34 -14.38 -12.89
N VAL A 162 3.48 -14.70 -11.61
CA VAL A 162 4.04 -15.96 -11.14
C VAL A 162 2.91 -16.83 -10.59
N PRO A 163 2.73 -18.06 -11.12
CA PRO A 163 1.85 -19.06 -10.52
C PRO A 163 2.57 -19.72 -9.33
N LEU A 164 1.91 -19.78 -8.19
CA LEU A 164 2.40 -20.42 -6.97
C LEU A 164 1.30 -21.34 -6.42
N ASP A 165 1.27 -22.59 -6.86
CA ASP A 165 0.20 -23.56 -6.59
C ASP A 165 -1.19 -23.03 -7.00
N ALA A 166 -2.09 -22.83 -6.01
CA ALA A 166 -3.44 -22.32 -6.25
C ALA A 166 -3.50 -20.78 -6.35
N LEU A 167 -2.36 -20.10 -6.20
CA LEU A 167 -2.27 -18.64 -6.27
C LEU A 167 -1.71 -18.19 -7.61
N LYS A 168 -2.15 -17.00 -8.05
CA LYS A 168 -1.46 -16.23 -9.10
C LYS A 168 -1.13 -14.86 -8.54
N ILE A 169 0.12 -14.47 -8.64
CA ILE A 169 0.61 -13.19 -8.14
C ILE A 169 1.08 -12.37 -9.32
N SER A 170 0.40 -11.28 -9.60
CA SER A 170 0.73 -10.36 -10.69
C SER A 170 1.25 -9.04 -10.15
N LEU A 171 2.37 -8.53 -10.71
CA LEU A 171 2.84 -7.18 -10.42
C LEU A 171 2.16 -6.19 -11.35
N THR A 172 1.57 -5.14 -10.80
CA THR A 172 0.92 -4.07 -11.55
C THR A 172 1.71 -2.77 -11.48
N PRO A 173 1.59 -1.89 -12.48
CA PRO A 173 2.13 -0.53 -12.40
C PRO A 173 1.54 0.25 -11.22
N CYS A 174 2.32 1.20 -10.72
CA CYS A 174 1.85 2.29 -9.86
C CYS A 174 2.62 3.58 -10.19
N HIS A 175 2.17 4.70 -9.67
CA HIS A 175 2.86 5.99 -9.84
C HIS A 175 3.63 6.34 -8.58
N HIS A 176 4.85 5.80 -8.48
CA HIS A 176 5.71 5.94 -7.31
C HIS A 176 7.19 5.92 -7.72
N TRP A 177 8.09 5.65 -6.79
CA TRP A 177 9.51 5.45 -7.04
C TRP A 177 10.07 4.35 -6.12
N GLY A 178 11.11 3.64 -6.59
CA GLY A 178 11.60 2.42 -5.92
C GLY A 178 12.90 2.56 -5.14
N ALA A 179 13.53 3.75 -5.13
CA ALA A 179 14.85 3.88 -4.53
C ALA A 179 14.81 3.80 -3.00
N ARG A 180 15.65 2.95 -2.43
CA ARG A 180 15.88 2.88 -0.99
C ARG A 180 16.84 3.96 -0.49
N PHE A 181 17.79 4.34 -1.36
CA PHE A 181 18.76 5.42 -1.19
C PHE A 181 18.86 6.21 -2.50
N LEU A 182 19.37 7.40 -2.47
CA LEU A 182 19.45 8.29 -3.64
C LEU A 182 20.15 7.66 -4.87
N ALA A 183 21.00 6.66 -4.67
CA ALA A 183 21.71 5.95 -5.75
C ALA A 183 20.96 4.73 -6.31
N ASP A 184 19.85 4.33 -5.73
CA ASP A 184 19.16 3.05 -6.01
C ASP A 184 17.95 3.19 -6.97
N LEU A 185 17.98 4.13 -7.90
CA LEU A 185 16.88 4.47 -8.81
C LEU A 185 16.47 3.31 -9.76
N HIS A 186 17.30 2.27 -9.89
CA HIS A 186 17.06 1.11 -10.75
C HIS A 186 16.05 0.10 -10.16
N ARG A 187 15.62 0.27 -8.91
CA ARG A 187 14.72 -0.68 -8.25
C ARG A 187 13.29 -0.47 -8.70
N GLY A 188 12.66 -1.57 -9.11
CA GLY A 188 11.25 -1.60 -9.44
C GLY A 188 10.34 -1.36 -8.22
N PHE A 189 9.09 -1.08 -8.51
CA PHE A 189 8.03 -0.85 -7.55
C PHE A 189 6.69 -1.19 -8.22
N GLY A 190 5.65 -1.47 -7.45
CA GLY A 190 4.32 -1.77 -8.01
C GLY A 190 3.34 -2.25 -6.96
N GLY A 191 2.10 -2.47 -7.38
CA GLY A 191 1.09 -3.16 -6.60
C GLY A 191 1.06 -4.65 -6.93
N PHE A 192 0.41 -5.45 -6.10
CA PHE A 192 0.18 -6.86 -6.37
C PHE A 192 -1.30 -7.18 -6.49
N VAL A 193 -1.68 -7.89 -7.57
CA VAL A 193 -2.94 -8.61 -7.61
C VAL A 193 -2.68 -10.05 -7.17
N ILE A 194 -3.41 -10.48 -6.15
CA ILE A 194 -3.38 -11.80 -5.55
C ILE A 194 -4.67 -12.51 -5.94
N GLU A 195 -4.58 -13.48 -6.83
CA GLU A 195 -5.74 -14.26 -7.29
C GLU A 195 -5.71 -15.66 -6.65
N ALA A 196 -6.83 -16.05 -6.07
CA ALA A 196 -7.04 -17.36 -5.48
C ALA A 196 -8.50 -17.79 -5.64
N ASN A 197 -8.75 -19.01 -6.11
CA ASN A 197 -10.09 -19.62 -6.20
C ASN A 197 -11.11 -18.75 -6.96
N GLY A 198 -10.69 -18.03 -8.01
CA GLY A 198 -11.55 -17.18 -8.83
C GLY A 198 -11.91 -15.83 -8.19
N ARG A 199 -11.26 -15.46 -7.09
CA ARG A 199 -11.38 -14.17 -6.42
C ARG A 199 -10.05 -13.44 -6.41
N SER A 200 -10.06 -12.13 -6.21
CA SER A 200 -8.85 -11.31 -6.28
C SER A 200 -8.79 -10.23 -5.21
N ILE A 201 -7.58 -9.98 -4.72
CA ILE A 201 -7.23 -8.86 -3.86
C ILE A 201 -6.15 -8.04 -4.56
N PHE A 202 -6.34 -6.75 -4.66
CA PHE A 202 -5.31 -5.81 -5.10
C PHE A 202 -4.71 -5.07 -3.91
N HIS A 203 -3.42 -5.27 -3.67
CA HIS A 203 -2.64 -4.46 -2.74
C HIS A 203 -1.86 -3.43 -3.55
N CYS A 204 -2.26 -2.18 -3.47
CA CYS A 204 -1.72 -1.11 -4.31
C CYS A 204 -0.23 -0.84 -4.07
N GLY A 205 0.29 -1.11 -2.87
CA GLY A 205 1.55 -0.52 -2.45
C GLY A 205 1.40 0.99 -2.30
N ASP A 206 2.45 1.74 -2.56
CA ASP A 206 2.41 3.20 -2.59
C ASP A 206 2.21 3.70 -4.02
N SER A 207 1.32 4.66 -4.19
CA SER A 207 1.03 5.28 -5.47
C SER A 207 0.39 6.65 -5.31
N ALA A 208 0.79 7.61 -6.14
CA ALA A 208 -0.08 8.71 -6.50
C ALA A 208 -1.25 8.20 -7.35
N TYR A 209 -2.30 9.00 -7.47
CA TYR A 209 -3.36 8.70 -8.43
C TYR A 209 -2.79 8.80 -9.88
N PHE A 210 -3.15 7.80 -10.70
CA PHE A 210 -2.81 7.75 -12.12
C PHE A 210 -3.87 6.98 -12.92
N PRO A 211 -4.00 7.19 -14.24
CA PRO A 211 -5.06 6.56 -15.05
C PRO A 211 -4.98 5.03 -15.16
N GLY A 212 -3.85 4.43 -14.78
CA GLY A 212 -3.64 2.98 -14.85
C GLY A 212 -4.51 2.15 -13.91
N PHE A 213 -5.20 2.75 -12.93
CA PHE A 213 -6.14 2.02 -12.07
C PHE A 213 -7.27 1.38 -12.87
N LYS A 214 -7.76 2.08 -13.91
CA LYS A 214 -8.76 1.53 -14.82
C LYS A 214 -8.23 0.31 -15.57
N GLU A 215 -7.01 0.38 -16.10
CA GLU A 215 -6.38 -0.75 -16.80
C GLU A 215 -6.18 -1.96 -15.88
N ILE A 216 -5.78 -1.72 -14.61
CA ILE A 216 -5.64 -2.79 -13.62
C ILE A 216 -6.99 -3.48 -13.40
N GLY A 217 -8.08 -2.73 -13.23
CA GLY A 217 -9.43 -3.28 -13.07
C GLY A 217 -9.92 -4.05 -14.29
N GLU A 218 -9.64 -3.54 -15.49
CA GLU A 218 -10.00 -4.22 -16.75
C GLU A 218 -9.25 -5.56 -16.95
N ARG A 219 -8.01 -5.66 -16.44
CA ARG A 219 -7.18 -6.88 -16.56
C ARG A 219 -7.46 -7.94 -15.49
N HIS A 220 -7.91 -7.54 -14.30
CA HIS A 220 -7.86 -8.42 -13.13
C HIS A 220 -9.16 -8.49 -12.34
N ASP A 221 -10.31 -8.12 -12.79
CA ASP A 221 -11.60 -8.21 -12.04
C ASP A 221 -11.42 -8.10 -10.50
N VAL A 222 -10.88 -6.95 -10.06
CA VAL A 222 -10.47 -6.73 -8.66
C VAL A 222 -11.69 -6.77 -7.75
N GLU A 223 -11.70 -7.67 -6.74
CA GLU A 223 -12.79 -7.72 -5.78
C GLU A 223 -12.53 -6.83 -4.56
N ILE A 224 -11.34 -6.88 -4.00
CA ILE A 224 -10.96 -6.13 -2.81
C ILE A 224 -9.73 -5.28 -3.12
N ALA A 225 -9.83 -3.97 -2.94
CA ALA A 225 -8.74 -3.03 -3.17
C ALA A 225 -8.21 -2.48 -1.84
N LEU A 226 -6.93 -2.76 -1.55
CA LEU A 226 -6.20 -2.18 -0.43
C LEU A 226 -5.46 -0.94 -0.95
N LEU A 227 -5.97 0.28 -0.64
CA LEU A 227 -5.48 1.53 -1.23
C LEU A 227 -4.86 2.46 -0.18
N PRO A 228 -3.68 3.07 -0.48
CA PRO A 228 -3.04 4.03 0.41
C PRO A 228 -3.84 5.34 0.47
N ILE A 229 -3.93 5.93 1.67
CA ILE A 229 -4.66 7.18 1.89
C ILE A 229 -3.86 8.21 2.71
N GLY A 230 -2.58 7.96 3.00
CA GLY A 230 -1.72 8.84 3.79
C GLY A 230 -0.46 9.27 3.04
N ALA A 231 0.38 10.08 3.69
CA ALA A 231 1.62 10.64 3.15
C ALA A 231 1.43 11.58 1.94
N TYR A 232 0.25 12.15 1.75
CA TYR A 232 -0.08 13.03 0.63
C TYR A 232 0.36 14.49 0.84
N ASP A 233 0.67 14.91 2.06
CA ASP A 233 1.26 16.22 2.34
C ASP A 233 2.80 16.13 2.31
N PRO A 234 3.54 17.24 2.05
CA PRO A 234 5.00 17.24 2.11
C PRO A 234 5.56 16.67 3.43
N PRO A 235 6.77 16.11 3.47
CA PRO A 235 7.76 16.07 2.39
C PRO A 235 7.55 15.00 1.32
N SER A 236 6.70 13.99 1.54
CA SER A 236 6.39 12.96 0.53
C SER A 236 5.54 13.55 -0.60
N GLY A 237 4.29 13.93 -0.32
CA GLY A 237 3.46 14.72 -1.22
C GLY A 237 2.70 13.93 -2.28
N ARG A 238 1.80 14.64 -2.97
CA ARG A 238 0.85 14.08 -3.94
C ARG A 238 1.47 13.64 -5.27
N GLU A 239 2.70 13.96 -5.51
CA GLU A 239 3.41 13.49 -6.70
C GLU A 239 3.68 11.98 -6.65
N VAL A 240 3.70 11.40 -5.44
CA VAL A 240 4.02 9.98 -5.20
C VAL A 240 3.03 9.26 -4.27
N HIS A 241 2.07 9.98 -3.67
CA HIS A 241 1.02 9.43 -2.82
C HIS A 241 -0.34 10.06 -3.13
N MET A 242 -1.37 9.24 -3.31
CA MET A 242 -2.74 9.74 -3.49
C MET A 242 -3.32 10.23 -2.15
N ASN A 243 -4.18 11.22 -2.22
CA ASN A 243 -4.99 11.64 -1.09
C ASN A 243 -6.26 10.77 -0.96
N PRO A 244 -7.02 10.89 0.14
CA PRO A 244 -8.22 10.06 0.34
C PRO A 244 -9.28 10.20 -0.75
N GLU A 245 -9.45 11.38 -1.34
CA GLU A 245 -10.42 11.62 -2.41
C GLU A 245 -10.01 10.91 -3.72
N GLU A 246 -8.71 10.91 -4.00
CA GLU A 246 -8.12 10.19 -5.13
C GLU A 246 -8.17 8.67 -4.94
N ALA A 247 -8.06 8.17 -3.71
CA ALA A 247 -8.23 6.76 -3.40
C ALA A 247 -9.67 6.28 -3.68
N VAL A 248 -10.68 7.12 -3.39
CA VAL A 248 -12.08 6.82 -3.80
C VAL A 248 -12.22 6.78 -5.32
N GLN A 249 -11.58 7.71 -6.04
CA GLN A 249 -11.60 7.71 -7.50
C GLN A 249 -10.91 6.45 -8.06
N ALA A 250 -9.72 6.10 -7.55
CA ALA A 250 -9.00 4.89 -7.94
C ALA A 250 -9.84 3.61 -7.70
N PHE A 251 -10.54 3.54 -6.56
CA PHE A 251 -11.46 2.44 -6.26
C PHE A 251 -12.56 2.30 -7.30
N LEU A 252 -13.20 3.41 -7.68
CA LEU A 252 -14.26 3.41 -8.68
C LEU A 252 -13.73 2.99 -10.06
N GLU A 253 -12.53 3.43 -10.44
CA GLU A 253 -11.90 3.07 -11.72
C GLU A 253 -11.42 1.63 -11.77
N LEU A 254 -10.97 1.06 -10.63
CA LEU A 254 -10.68 -0.36 -10.49
C LEU A 254 -11.93 -1.24 -10.68
N GLY A 255 -13.13 -0.69 -10.46
CA GLY A 255 -14.36 -1.47 -10.44
C GLY A 255 -14.44 -2.46 -9.27
N ALA A 256 -13.66 -2.25 -8.23
CA ALA A 256 -13.58 -3.15 -7.08
C ALA A 256 -14.87 -3.13 -6.24
N LYS A 257 -15.12 -4.21 -5.48
CA LYS A 257 -16.32 -4.34 -4.65
C LYS A 257 -16.14 -3.84 -3.21
N LYS A 258 -14.90 -3.90 -2.69
CA LYS A 258 -14.56 -3.41 -1.34
C LYS A 258 -13.28 -2.59 -1.36
N LEU A 259 -13.32 -1.45 -0.66
CA LEU A 259 -12.19 -0.57 -0.42
C LEU A 259 -11.70 -0.73 1.01
N VAL A 260 -10.45 -1.15 1.18
CA VAL A 260 -9.76 -1.20 2.46
C VAL A 260 -8.70 -0.11 2.48
N PRO A 261 -8.84 0.94 3.30
CA PRO A 261 -7.83 1.99 3.41
C PRO A 261 -6.59 1.49 4.16
N MET A 262 -5.41 1.87 3.68
CA MET A 262 -4.13 1.57 4.29
C MET A 262 -3.17 2.77 4.25
N HIS A 263 -1.95 2.60 4.74
CA HIS A 263 -0.85 3.56 4.71
C HIS A 263 -1.15 4.85 5.49
N TYR A 264 -1.88 4.76 6.61
CA TYR A 264 -2.23 5.88 7.50
C TYR A 264 -2.11 5.48 8.97
N GLY A 265 -2.07 6.45 9.86
CA GLY A 265 -2.18 6.27 11.31
C GLY A 265 -0.98 5.61 12.02
N THR A 266 0.00 5.07 11.29
CA THR A 266 1.13 4.30 11.85
C THR A 266 2.42 5.10 11.94
N PHE A 267 2.84 5.70 10.86
CA PHE A 267 3.99 6.61 10.76
C PHE A 267 3.50 7.98 10.29
N ARG A 268 4.10 9.03 10.78
CA ARG A 268 3.82 10.37 10.30
C ARG A 268 4.85 10.75 9.25
N LEU A 269 4.48 10.55 7.99
CA LEU A 269 5.35 10.73 6.82
C LEU A 269 5.13 12.09 6.13
N GLY A 270 4.01 12.75 6.42
CA GLY A 270 3.62 14.05 5.93
C GLY A 270 3.21 15.00 7.04
N TYR A 271 2.80 16.21 6.65
CA TYR A 271 2.27 17.21 7.58
C TYR A 271 0.81 16.95 7.96
N GLU A 272 0.10 16.10 7.23
CA GLU A 272 -1.29 15.76 7.56
C GLU A 272 -1.41 15.15 8.96
N PRO A 273 -2.45 15.49 9.73
CA PRO A 273 -2.76 14.83 11.00
C PRO A 273 -3.04 13.34 10.80
N LEU A 274 -2.66 12.50 11.77
CA LEU A 274 -2.78 11.04 11.66
C LEU A 274 -4.21 10.51 11.46
N ASP A 275 -5.21 11.25 11.92
CA ASP A 275 -6.63 10.93 11.88
C ASP A 275 -7.38 11.58 10.69
N GLU A 276 -6.77 12.58 10.04
CA GLU A 276 -7.38 13.27 8.89
C GLU A 276 -7.64 12.34 7.70
N PRO A 277 -6.70 11.45 7.27
CA PRO A 277 -6.89 10.65 6.08
C PRO A 277 -8.17 9.82 6.09
N LEU A 278 -8.43 9.12 7.19
CA LEU A 278 -9.64 8.28 7.31
C LEU A 278 -10.91 9.11 7.33
N ALA A 279 -10.93 10.25 8.04
CA ALA A 279 -12.09 11.12 8.10
C ALA A 279 -12.45 11.68 6.71
N ARG A 280 -11.44 12.09 5.91
CA ARG A 280 -11.61 12.55 4.52
C ARG A 280 -12.12 11.44 3.62
N LEU A 281 -11.52 10.23 3.71
CA LEU A 281 -11.97 9.08 2.93
C LEU A 281 -13.46 8.80 3.16
N LEU A 282 -13.88 8.70 4.42
CA LEU A 282 -15.27 8.40 4.76
C LEU A 282 -16.25 9.52 4.32
N ALA A 283 -15.82 10.78 4.40
CA ALA A 283 -16.61 11.89 3.89
C ALA A 283 -16.78 11.81 2.37
N ARG A 284 -15.69 11.51 1.64
CA ARG A 284 -15.72 11.39 0.17
C ARG A 284 -16.50 10.15 -0.28
N ALA A 285 -16.36 9.01 0.42
CA ALA A 285 -17.10 7.79 0.12
C ALA A 285 -18.62 7.99 0.25
N ARG A 286 -19.08 8.69 1.31
CA ARG A 286 -20.51 9.08 1.45
C ARG A 286 -20.99 9.96 0.32
N GLN A 287 -20.20 10.95 -0.11
CA GLN A 287 -20.55 11.81 -1.24
C GLN A 287 -20.65 11.02 -2.56
N ALA A 288 -19.87 9.96 -2.70
CA ALA A 288 -19.88 9.07 -3.86
C ALA A 288 -20.93 7.94 -3.76
N GLY A 289 -21.61 7.79 -2.61
CA GLY A 289 -22.60 6.73 -2.38
C GLY A 289 -22.02 5.33 -2.21
N ILE A 290 -20.73 5.23 -1.84
CA ILE A 290 -19.99 3.96 -1.68
C ILE A 290 -19.51 3.71 -0.24
N ASP A 291 -20.06 4.40 0.74
CA ASP A 291 -19.65 4.26 2.14
C ASP A 291 -19.88 2.85 2.69
N HIS A 292 -20.85 2.11 2.16
CA HIS A 292 -21.12 0.71 2.46
C HIS A 292 -20.06 -0.27 1.88
N ASP A 293 -19.25 0.19 0.92
CA ASP A 293 -18.16 -0.58 0.33
C ASP A 293 -16.82 -0.34 1.02
N VAL A 294 -16.74 0.66 1.87
CA VAL A 294 -15.52 0.96 2.63
C VAL A 294 -15.42 0.08 3.87
N LEU A 295 -14.41 -0.78 3.92
CA LEU A 295 -14.11 -1.63 5.06
C LEU A 295 -12.96 -1.02 5.89
N VAL A 296 -13.29 -0.30 6.94
CA VAL A 296 -12.31 0.23 7.90
C VAL A 296 -11.91 -0.88 8.87
N MET A 297 -10.66 -1.30 8.80
CA MET A 297 -10.14 -2.39 9.63
C MET A 297 -9.51 -1.87 10.93
N THR A 298 -9.61 -2.65 11.99
CA THR A 298 -8.82 -2.48 13.21
C THR A 298 -7.58 -3.37 13.13
N GLU A 299 -6.42 -2.84 13.48
CA GLU A 299 -5.18 -3.60 13.42
C GLU A 299 -5.23 -4.83 14.33
N GLY A 300 -4.83 -5.96 13.77
CA GLY A 300 -4.79 -7.25 14.44
C GLY A 300 -6.12 -7.99 14.52
N GLN A 301 -7.20 -7.45 13.97
CA GLN A 301 -8.50 -8.15 13.90
C GLN A 301 -8.67 -8.81 12.53
N PRO A 302 -8.77 -10.15 12.46
CA PRO A 302 -9.09 -10.85 11.22
C PRO A 302 -10.51 -10.54 10.76
N VAL A 303 -10.69 -10.34 9.45
CA VAL A 303 -11.98 -10.16 8.79
C VAL A 303 -12.10 -11.18 7.66
N VAL A 304 -13.12 -12.02 7.69
CA VAL A 304 -13.44 -12.97 6.62
C VAL A 304 -14.36 -12.31 5.60
N LEU A 305 -14.03 -12.46 4.33
CA LEU A 305 -14.72 -11.86 3.18
C LEU A 305 -15.06 -12.89 2.13
#